data_3b8969edcc1c3731b5afcfc8648edc1e
#
_entry.id   3b8969edcc1c3731b5afcfc8648edc1e
#
_cell.length_a   1.000
_cell.length_b   1.000
_cell.length_c   1.000
_cell.angle_alpha   90.00
_cell.angle_beta   90.00
_cell.angle_gamma   90.00
#
_symmetry.space_group_name_H-M   'P 1'
#
loop_
_entity.id
_entity.type
_entity.pdbx_description
1 polymer ?
#
loop_
_entity_poly.entity_id
_entity_poly.type
_entity_poly.pdbx_seq_one_letter_code
_entity_poly.pdbx_strand_id
1 'polypeptide(L)'
;MKLEFTNDVPIYIQIAQSIEDSILKEIFKENEMIPSTTEISVKYKINPATVAKGFNLLVDEGVIYKKRGIGMFVSEGSKDLLMNKRKERFFKDYIIALLEEAKKLNISKEDIIKMLEREV
;
A
#
# COMPACT_ATOMS: atom_id res chain seq x y z
N MET A 1 -6.58 6.17 9.91
CA MET A 1 -6.38 4.85 9.29
C MET A 1 -7.63 4.01 9.50
N LYS A 2 -8.13 3.46 8.43
CA LYS A 2 -9.31 2.57 8.46
C LYS A 2 -8.87 1.19 8.02
N LEU A 3 -9.21 0.16 8.82
CA LEU A 3 -8.90 -1.23 8.48
C LEU A 3 -10.19 -2.01 8.27
N GLU A 4 -10.44 -2.37 7.02
CA GLU A 4 -11.50 -3.29 6.64
C GLU A 4 -10.84 -4.46 5.93
N PHE A 5 -10.97 -5.65 6.49
CA PHE A 5 -10.25 -6.82 5.99
C PHE A 5 -11.06 -7.62 4.98
N THR A 6 -10.38 -8.05 3.93
CA THR A 6 -10.92 -8.99 2.94
C THR A 6 -10.24 -10.35 3.15
N ASN A 7 -10.79 -11.40 2.53
CA ASN A 7 -10.28 -12.77 2.73
C ASN A 7 -9.24 -13.21 1.69
N ASP A 8 -8.96 -12.37 0.70
CA ASP A 8 -8.10 -12.72 -0.44
C ASP A 8 -6.61 -12.39 -0.26
N VAL A 9 -6.29 -11.59 0.75
CA VAL A 9 -4.92 -11.13 1.03
C VAL A 9 -4.62 -11.34 2.51
N PRO A 10 -3.41 -11.81 2.87
CA PRO A 10 -3.03 -11.95 4.29
C PRO A 10 -3.22 -10.64 5.07
N ILE A 11 -3.69 -10.77 6.31
CA ILE A 11 -4.01 -9.60 7.16
C ILE A 11 -2.82 -8.68 7.34
N TYR A 12 -1.61 -9.24 7.55
CA TYR A 12 -0.42 -8.42 7.77
C TYR A 12 -0.08 -7.55 6.55
N ILE A 13 -0.36 -8.03 5.34
CA ILE A 13 -0.17 -7.25 4.10
C ILE A 13 -1.21 -6.14 4.03
N GLN A 14 -2.44 -6.42 4.40
CA GLN A 14 -3.50 -5.41 4.42
C GLN A 14 -3.20 -4.30 5.43
N ILE A 15 -2.63 -4.65 6.59
CA ILE A 15 -2.17 -3.67 7.58
C ILE A 15 -1.10 -2.77 6.96
N ALA A 16 -0.09 -3.36 6.33
CA ALA A 16 0.97 -2.60 5.69
C ALA A 16 0.42 -1.67 4.61
N GLN A 17 -0.47 -2.17 3.74
CA GLN A 17 -1.11 -1.37 2.70
C GLN A 17 -1.93 -0.21 3.26
N SER A 18 -2.62 -0.42 4.37
CA SER A 18 -3.42 0.63 5.03
C SER A 18 -2.53 1.74 5.57
N ILE A 19 -1.38 1.39 6.14
CA ILE A 19 -0.40 2.38 6.60
C ILE A 19 0.18 3.13 5.41
N GLU A 20 0.52 2.45 4.34
CA GLU A 20 0.99 3.08 3.09
C GLU A 20 -0.04 4.07 2.55
N ASP A 21 -1.31 3.69 2.50
CA ASP A 21 -2.39 4.58 2.06
C ASP A 21 -2.48 5.84 2.92
N SER A 22 -2.34 5.68 4.23
CA SER A 22 -2.38 6.81 5.17
C SER A 22 -1.19 7.75 4.98
N ILE A 23 -0.03 7.22 4.60
CA ILE A 23 1.14 8.04 4.27
C ILE A 23 0.91 8.79 2.96
N LEU A 24 0.40 8.11 1.94
CA LEU A 24 0.12 8.73 0.64
C LEU A 24 -0.93 9.83 0.74
N LYS A 25 -1.91 9.68 1.62
CA LYS A 25 -2.95 10.69 1.89
C LYS A 25 -2.51 11.76 2.89
N GLU A 26 -1.26 11.66 3.37
CA GLU A 26 -0.70 12.59 4.37
C GLU A 26 -1.46 12.61 5.70
N ILE A 27 -2.17 11.52 6.02
CA ILE A 27 -2.73 11.28 7.35
C ILE A 27 -1.57 11.01 8.31
N PHE A 28 -0.60 10.21 7.88
CA PHE A 28 0.67 10.01 8.57
C PHE A 28 1.75 10.73 7.76
N LYS A 29 2.26 11.82 8.30
CA LYS A 29 3.28 12.64 7.61
C LYS A 29 4.69 12.15 7.92
N GLU A 30 5.63 12.48 7.04
CA GLU A 30 7.04 12.11 7.22
C GLU A 30 7.57 12.65 8.54
N ASN A 31 8.37 11.84 9.22
CA ASN A 31 8.96 12.11 10.53
C ASN A 31 7.94 12.21 11.69
N GLU A 32 6.68 11.90 11.46
CA GLU A 32 5.68 11.83 12.52
C GLU A 32 5.54 10.39 13.03
N MET A 33 5.20 10.27 14.30
CA MET A 33 4.95 8.99 14.94
C MET A 33 3.60 8.44 14.49
N ILE A 34 3.57 7.15 14.17
CA ILE A 34 2.34 6.44 13.83
C ILE A 34 1.84 5.63 15.04
N PRO A 35 0.59 5.16 15.03
CA PRO A 35 0.11 4.28 16.10
C PRO A 35 1.01 3.07 16.28
N SER A 36 1.19 2.64 17.53
CA SER A 36 2.01 1.48 17.86
C SER A 36 1.36 0.16 17.43
N THR A 37 2.16 -0.90 17.37
CA THR A 37 1.65 -2.25 17.11
C THR A 37 0.61 -2.64 18.16
N THR A 38 0.84 -2.30 19.43
CA THR A 38 -0.09 -2.57 20.52
C THR A 38 -1.41 -1.81 20.34
N GLU A 39 -1.35 -0.53 20.00
CA GLU A 39 -2.55 0.29 19.77
C GLU A 39 -3.41 -0.29 18.64
N ILE A 40 -2.79 -0.69 17.54
CA ILE A 40 -3.50 -1.29 16.40
C ILE A 40 -4.07 -2.66 16.80
N SER A 41 -3.30 -3.49 17.48
CA SER A 41 -3.73 -4.79 17.95
C SER A 41 -4.98 -4.70 18.82
N VAL A 42 -4.97 -3.78 19.77
CA VAL A 42 -6.11 -3.59 20.70
C VAL A 42 -7.32 -3.01 19.99
N LYS A 43 -7.11 -1.94 19.20
CA LYS A 43 -8.20 -1.22 18.53
C LYS A 43 -8.95 -2.10 17.53
N TYR A 44 -8.23 -2.88 16.75
CA TYR A 44 -8.81 -3.69 15.67
C TYR A 44 -8.94 -5.17 16.02
N LYS A 45 -8.60 -5.54 17.26
CA LYS A 45 -8.67 -6.94 17.75
C LYS A 45 -7.92 -7.90 16.85
N ILE A 46 -6.66 -7.54 16.54
CA ILE A 46 -5.77 -8.34 15.70
C ILE A 46 -4.65 -8.89 16.56
N ASN A 47 -4.22 -10.12 16.26
CA ASN A 47 -3.07 -10.74 16.91
C ASN A 47 -1.85 -9.81 16.84
N PRO A 48 -1.19 -9.49 17.98
CA PRO A 48 -0.01 -8.62 17.98
C PRO A 48 1.11 -9.06 17.05
N ALA A 49 1.34 -10.36 16.90
CA ALA A 49 2.37 -10.88 15.99
C ALA A 49 2.06 -10.57 14.53
N THR A 50 0.77 -10.60 14.17
CA THR A 50 0.32 -10.26 12.81
C THR A 50 0.53 -8.77 12.54
N VAL A 51 0.23 -7.91 13.48
CA VAL A 51 0.48 -6.46 13.36
C VAL A 51 1.98 -6.19 13.24
N ALA A 52 2.79 -6.83 14.08
CA ALA A 52 4.24 -6.70 14.04
C ALA A 52 4.81 -7.13 12.69
N LYS A 53 4.28 -8.19 12.10
CA LYS A 53 4.70 -8.66 10.77
C LYS A 53 4.44 -7.62 9.70
N GLY A 54 3.30 -6.95 9.74
CA GLY A 54 2.98 -5.86 8.81
C GLY A 54 3.92 -4.67 8.98
N PHE A 55 4.21 -4.29 10.22
CA PHE A 55 5.15 -3.21 10.52
C PHE A 55 6.57 -3.56 10.06
N ASN A 56 7.02 -4.79 10.31
CA ASN A 56 8.36 -5.22 9.91
C ASN A 56 8.54 -5.19 8.39
N LEU A 57 7.50 -5.52 7.64
CA LEU A 57 7.51 -5.40 6.18
C LEU A 57 7.80 -3.97 5.75
N LEU A 58 7.16 -2.99 6.38
CA LEU A 58 7.37 -1.57 6.08
C LEU A 58 8.73 -1.06 6.55
N VAL A 59 9.24 -1.56 7.65
CA VAL A 59 10.60 -1.24 8.13
C VAL A 59 11.63 -1.76 7.14
N ASP A 60 11.47 -2.99 6.67
CA ASP A 60 12.39 -3.61 5.71
C ASP A 60 12.40 -2.86 4.37
N GLU A 61 11.27 -2.29 3.99
CA GLU A 61 11.16 -1.47 2.77
C GLU A 61 11.62 -0.02 2.96
N GLY A 62 11.95 0.38 4.17
CA GLY A 62 12.40 1.74 4.47
C GLY A 62 11.28 2.78 4.55
N VAL A 63 10.02 2.33 4.64
CA VAL A 63 8.86 3.21 4.69
C VAL A 63 8.67 3.83 6.07
N ILE A 64 8.90 3.04 7.11
CA ILE A 64 8.86 3.48 8.50
C ILE A 64 10.13 3.07 9.21
N TYR A 65 10.42 3.70 10.34
CA TYR A 65 11.58 3.35 11.15
C TYR A 65 11.23 3.37 12.63
N LYS A 66 11.97 2.58 13.40
CA LYS A 66 11.77 2.47 14.83
C LYS A 66 12.73 3.39 15.58
N LYS A 67 12.20 4.21 16.50
CA LYS A 67 13.00 4.88 17.53
C LYS A 67 12.84 4.09 18.81
N ARG A 68 13.91 3.43 19.22
CA ARG A 68 13.93 2.55 20.38
C ARG A 68 13.41 3.25 21.63
N GLY A 69 12.43 2.65 22.29
CA GLY A 69 11.82 3.20 23.51
C GLY A 69 10.82 4.32 23.27
N ILE A 70 10.61 4.76 22.01
CA ILE A 70 9.71 5.87 21.69
C ILE A 70 8.56 5.40 20.81
N GLY A 71 8.83 4.77 19.66
CA GLY A 71 7.80 4.29 18.76
C GLY A 71 8.24 4.16 17.32
N MET A 72 7.26 4.08 16.43
CA MET A 72 7.47 3.95 14.98
C MET A 72 7.15 5.26 14.31
N PHE A 73 7.97 5.63 13.33
CA PHE A 73 7.87 6.92 12.64
C PHE A 73 7.91 6.71 11.13
N VAL A 74 7.28 7.61 10.39
CA VAL A 74 7.34 7.62 8.93
C VAL A 74 8.71 8.14 8.49
N SER A 75 9.39 7.38 7.64
CA SER A 75 10.71 7.77 7.13
C SER A 75 10.60 8.97 6.20
N GLU A 76 11.61 9.84 6.23
CA GLU A 76 11.73 10.92 5.27
C GLU A 76 11.83 10.35 3.85
N GLY A 77 11.10 10.93 2.91
CA GLY A 77 11.05 10.45 1.53
C GLY A 77 10.09 9.30 1.28
N SER A 78 9.36 8.82 2.31
CA SER A 78 8.43 7.69 2.19
C SER A 78 7.33 7.91 1.17
N LYS A 79 6.78 9.12 1.10
CA LYS A 79 5.70 9.40 0.15
C LYS A 79 6.15 9.20 -1.28
N ASP A 80 7.31 9.74 -1.65
CA ASP A 80 7.87 9.58 -2.99
C ASP A 80 8.23 8.12 -3.30
N LEU A 81 8.81 7.44 -2.33
CA LEU A 81 9.16 6.02 -2.45
C LEU A 81 7.90 5.19 -2.72
N LEU A 82 6.83 5.44 -1.97
CA LEU A 82 5.56 4.74 -2.13
C LEU A 82 4.87 5.08 -3.46
N MET A 83 4.92 6.34 -3.88
CA MET A 83 4.37 6.76 -5.17
C MET A 83 5.05 6.01 -6.32
N ASN A 84 6.37 5.95 -6.32
CA ASN A 84 7.13 5.24 -7.34
C ASN A 84 6.83 3.74 -7.34
N LYS A 85 6.79 3.13 -6.15
CA LYS A 85 6.45 1.72 -5.98
C LYS A 85 5.07 1.40 -6.55
N ARG A 86 4.08 2.24 -6.27
CA ARG A 86 2.71 2.05 -6.73
C ARG A 86 2.54 2.29 -8.22
N LYS A 87 3.30 3.22 -8.79
CA LYS A 87 3.30 3.42 -10.25
C LYS A 87 3.83 2.19 -10.98
N GLU A 88 4.89 1.57 -10.46
CA GLU A 88 5.41 0.33 -11.03
C GLU A 88 4.40 -0.81 -10.91
N ARG A 89 3.77 -0.94 -9.76
CA ARG A 89 2.73 -1.95 -9.51
C ARG A 89 1.52 -1.72 -10.40
N PHE A 90 1.13 -0.46 -10.60
CA PHE A 90 0.04 -0.08 -11.51
C PHE A 90 0.32 -0.58 -12.92
N PHE A 91 1.53 -0.36 -13.42
CA PHE A 91 1.90 -0.83 -14.74
C PHE A 91 1.80 -2.37 -14.84
N LYS A 92 2.38 -3.09 -13.89
CA LYS A 92 2.39 -4.55 -13.89
C LYS A 92 1.00 -5.15 -13.70
N ASP A 93 0.25 -4.66 -12.73
CA ASP A 93 -1.02 -5.27 -12.32
C ASP A 93 -2.20 -4.86 -13.20
N TYR A 94 -2.15 -3.68 -13.78
CA TYR A 94 -3.28 -3.16 -14.57
C TYR A 94 -2.96 -3.00 -16.04
N ILE A 95 -1.84 -2.39 -16.41
CA ILE A 95 -1.54 -2.15 -17.83
C ILE A 95 -1.17 -3.45 -18.54
N ILE A 96 -0.25 -4.22 -17.97
CA ILE A 96 0.14 -5.51 -18.56
C ILE A 96 -1.06 -6.45 -18.61
N ALA A 97 -1.83 -6.54 -17.53
CA ALA A 97 -3.01 -7.39 -17.48
C ALA A 97 -4.06 -6.98 -18.52
N LEU A 98 -4.28 -5.68 -18.68
CA LEU A 98 -5.19 -5.14 -19.70
C LEU A 98 -4.74 -5.55 -21.10
N LEU A 99 -3.46 -5.41 -21.41
CA LEU A 99 -2.92 -5.77 -22.72
C LEU A 99 -3.02 -7.27 -23.00
N GLU A 100 -2.76 -8.10 -22.00
CA GLU A 100 -2.89 -9.55 -22.13
C GLU A 100 -4.33 -9.96 -22.42
N GLU A 101 -5.29 -9.38 -21.71
CA GLU A 101 -6.71 -9.65 -21.92
C GLU A 101 -7.18 -9.15 -23.29
N ALA A 102 -6.76 -7.95 -23.68
CA ALA A 102 -7.08 -7.38 -24.98
C ALA A 102 -6.61 -8.26 -26.12
N LYS A 103 -5.42 -8.87 -25.98
CA LYS A 103 -4.87 -9.79 -26.97
C LYS A 103 -5.77 -11.01 -27.16
N LYS A 104 -6.32 -11.55 -26.08
CA LYS A 104 -7.26 -12.68 -26.13
C LYS A 104 -8.56 -12.34 -26.85
N LEU A 105 -8.99 -11.08 -26.73
CA LEU A 105 -10.24 -10.60 -27.29
C LEU A 105 -10.07 -9.95 -28.67
N ASN A 106 -8.87 -9.97 -29.23
CA ASN A 106 -8.54 -9.31 -30.51
C ASN A 106 -8.85 -7.81 -30.49
N ILE A 107 -8.65 -7.18 -29.34
CA ILE A 107 -8.78 -5.75 -29.18
C ILE A 107 -7.39 -5.13 -29.45
N SER A 108 -7.33 -4.24 -30.44
CA SER A 108 -6.07 -3.59 -30.81
C SER A 108 -5.71 -2.47 -29.84
N LYS A 109 -4.43 -2.05 -29.89
CA LYS A 109 -3.96 -0.90 -29.11
C LYS A 109 -4.76 0.35 -29.48
N GLU A 110 -5.06 0.55 -30.76
CA GLU A 110 -5.86 1.66 -31.25
C GLU A 110 -7.27 1.65 -30.67
N ASP A 111 -7.88 0.47 -30.58
CA ASP A 111 -9.20 0.31 -29.95
C ASP A 111 -9.17 0.69 -28.47
N ILE A 112 -8.11 0.27 -27.76
CA ILE A 112 -7.93 0.60 -26.34
C ILE A 112 -7.81 2.12 -26.17
N ILE A 113 -7.03 2.79 -27.01
CA ILE A 113 -6.86 4.25 -26.98
C ILE A 113 -8.22 4.93 -27.14
N LYS A 114 -9.03 4.49 -28.09
CA LYS A 114 -10.37 5.03 -28.31
C LYS A 114 -11.28 4.82 -27.10
N MET A 115 -11.19 3.66 -26.45
CA MET A 115 -11.95 3.39 -25.22
C MET A 115 -11.57 4.34 -24.10
N LEU A 116 -10.27 4.59 -23.92
CA LEU A 116 -9.77 5.51 -22.90
C LEU A 116 -10.23 6.95 -23.18
N GLU A 117 -10.20 7.38 -24.44
CA GLU A 117 -10.63 8.72 -24.84
C GLU A 117 -12.11 8.96 -24.58
N ARG A 118 -12.96 7.92 -24.66
CA ARG A 118 -14.39 8.04 -24.37
C ARG A 118 -14.68 8.31 -22.89
N GLU A 119 -13.81 7.88 -22.00
CA GLU A 119 -14.00 8.02 -20.55
C GLU A 119 -13.45 9.33 -19.97
N VAL A 120 -12.65 10.05 -20.73
CA VAL A 120 -11.95 11.27 -20.25
C VAL A 120 -12.61 12.56 -20.78
#